data_26f06fa9d05348d0ae8d6473eff5fed8
#
_entry.id   26f06fa9d05348d0ae8d6473eff5fed8
#
_cell.length_a   1.000
_cell.length_b   1.000
_cell.length_c   1.000
_cell.angle_alpha   90.00
_cell.angle_beta   90.00
_cell.angle_gamma   90.00
#
_symmetry.space_group_name_H-M   'P 1'
#
loop_
_entity.id
_entity.type
_entity.pdbx_description
1 polymer ?
#
loop_
_entity_poly.entity_id
_entity_poly.type
_entity_poly.pdbx_seq_one_letter_code
_entity_poly.pdbx_strand_id
1 'polypeptide(L)'
;MIRFEQLFTFSRSARLLLSASLALTPLALSTPAAQAQQANAAKPAGPEDIVLYRGVGSSYVCNARAAKVEFPKAVGIAAATYVQLLNGRHGGKVESAGSKKLTNEQLFAGAEFQIITGAMQFCPDEVPADVKSKVEAAIKKQNAN
;
A
#
# COMPACT_ATOMS: atom_id res chain seq x y z
N MET A 1 -17.74 24.67 -0.39
CA MET A 1 -18.36 24.31 -1.70
C MET A 1 -17.45 24.84 -2.80
N ILE A 2 -16.55 24.02 -3.29
CA ILE A 2 -15.65 24.36 -4.40
C ILE A 2 -16.23 23.71 -5.64
N ARG A 3 -16.70 24.53 -6.58
CA ARG A 3 -17.25 24.11 -7.87
C ARG A 3 -16.13 23.59 -8.77
N PHE A 4 -16.18 22.31 -9.08
CA PHE A 4 -15.29 21.62 -10.04
C PHE A 4 -15.92 21.58 -11.43
N GLU A 5 -16.24 22.75 -12.00
CA GLU A 5 -16.76 22.84 -13.35
C GLU A 5 -15.99 23.85 -14.16
N GLN A 6 -14.82 23.59 -14.58
CA GLN A 6 -14.16 24.34 -15.67
C GLN A 6 -12.84 23.65 -16.07
N LEU A 7 -12.86 22.55 -16.78
CA LEU A 7 -11.67 22.10 -17.52
C LEU A 7 -12.02 21.00 -18.54
N PHE A 8 -12.93 21.27 -19.48
CA PHE A 8 -12.99 20.51 -20.73
C PHE A 8 -13.63 21.33 -21.83
N THR A 9 -12.94 22.37 -22.32
CA THR A 9 -13.21 22.94 -23.63
C THR A 9 -12.11 22.50 -24.59
N PHE A 10 -12.31 21.35 -25.23
CA PHE A 10 -11.52 20.96 -26.39
C PHE A 10 -11.99 21.75 -27.59
N SER A 11 -11.20 22.73 -28.01
CA SER A 11 -11.37 23.50 -29.21
C SER A 11 -11.21 22.59 -30.44
N ARG A 12 -12.32 22.43 -31.18
CA ARG A 12 -12.32 21.96 -32.57
C ARG A 12 -12.01 23.15 -33.47
N SER A 13 -10.93 23.12 -34.20
CA SER A 13 -10.84 23.68 -35.57
C SER A 13 -9.40 23.64 -36.05
N ALA A 14 -9.11 22.84 -37.05
CA ALA A 14 -8.48 23.31 -38.29
C ALA A 14 -8.20 22.11 -39.21
N ARG A 15 -9.06 21.97 -40.22
CA ARG A 15 -8.77 21.20 -41.42
C ARG A 15 -7.77 22.00 -42.24
N LEU A 16 -6.64 21.40 -42.58
CA LEU A 16 -5.84 21.80 -43.73
C LEU A 16 -5.34 20.54 -44.44
N LEU A 17 -5.90 20.40 -45.65
CA LEU A 17 -5.48 19.43 -46.65
C LEU A 17 -4.10 19.86 -47.18
N LEU A 18 -3.13 19.00 -47.15
CA LEU A 18 -2.01 19.02 -48.11
C LEU A 18 -1.62 17.59 -48.46
N SER A 19 -1.82 17.31 -49.72
CA SER A 19 -1.34 16.12 -50.44
C SER A 19 0.18 16.16 -50.54
N ALA A 20 0.84 15.02 -50.43
CA ALA A 20 1.82 14.52 -51.39
C ALA A 20 2.87 13.60 -50.76
N SER A 21 3.15 12.58 -51.52
CA SER A 21 4.38 11.82 -51.61
C SER A 21 4.48 10.55 -50.72
N LEU A 22 4.12 9.45 -51.39
CA LEU A 22 4.54 8.09 -51.02
C LEU A 22 6.07 7.98 -51.04
N ALA A 23 6.68 7.91 -49.87
CA ALA A 23 7.98 7.30 -49.71
C ALA A 23 7.77 6.05 -48.86
N LEU A 24 7.81 4.86 -49.49
CA LEU A 24 7.88 3.58 -48.83
C LEU A 24 9.24 3.48 -48.11
N THR A 25 9.34 3.92 -46.89
CA THR A 25 10.41 3.52 -45.98
C THR A 25 9.95 2.23 -45.29
N PRO A 26 10.73 1.13 -45.32
CA PRO A 26 10.45 -0.03 -44.49
C PRO A 26 10.59 0.43 -43.02
N LEU A 27 9.44 0.58 -42.33
CA LEU A 27 9.41 0.68 -40.88
C LEU A 27 9.94 -0.66 -40.36
N ALA A 28 11.24 -0.68 -39.99
CA ALA A 28 11.72 -1.68 -39.08
C ALA A 28 10.89 -1.53 -37.80
N LEU A 29 9.93 -2.42 -37.59
CA LEU A 29 9.24 -2.60 -36.34
C LEU A 29 10.30 -3.04 -35.30
N SER A 30 10.99 -2.07 -34.74
CA SER A 30 11.68 -2.28 -33.47
C SER A 30 10.62 -2.56 -32.44
N THR A 31 10.27 -3.85 -32.27
CA THR A 31 9.54 -4.28 -31.07
C THR A 31 10.35 -3.75 -29.89
N PRO A 32 9.78 -2.89 -29.02
CA PRO A 32 10.43 -2.61 -27.76
C PRO A 32 10.62 -4.00 -27.13
N ALA A 33 11.87 -4.43 -27.02
CA ALA A 33 12.22 -5.58 -26.19
C ALA A 33 11.56 -5.24 -24.84
N ALA A 34 10.48 -5.95 -24.50
CA ALA A 34 9.94 -5.93 -23.17
C ALA A 34 11.15 -6.27 -22.30
N GLN A 35 11.72 -5.24 -21.66
CA GLN A 35 12.71 -5.44 -20.62
C GLN A 35 11.98 -6.31 -19.62
N ALA A 36 12.20 -7.62 -19.73
CA ALA A 36 11.90 -8.53 -18.65
C ALA A 36 12.62 -7.90 -17.46
N GLN A 37 11.85 -7.18 -16.62
CA GLN A 37 12.33 -6.74 -15.33
C GLN A 37 12.87 -8.01 -14.71
N GLN A 38 14.21 -8.12 -14.69
CA GLN A 38 14.86 -9.13 -13.90
C GLN A 38 14.20 -8.99 -12.54
N ALA A 39 13.46 -10.00 -12.16
CA ALA A 39 12.91 -10.13 -10.83
C ALA A 39 14.12 -10.25 -9.89
N ASN A 40 14.78 -9.12 -9.62
CA ASN A 40 15.70 -9.01 -8.53
C ASN A 40 14.94 -9.58 -7.35
N ALA A 41 15.46 -10.67 -6.78
CA ALA A 41 14.83 -11.35 -5.66
C ALA A 41 14.41 -10.28 -4.64
N ALA A 42 13.09 -10.09 -4.47
CA ALA A 42 12.56 -8.95 -3.73
C ALA A 42 13.24 -8.89 -2.36
N LYS A 43 13.84 -7.74 -2.05
CA LYS A 43 14.50 -7.53 -0.76
C LYS A 43 13.46 -7.65 0.35
N PRO A 44 13.72 -8.42 1.43
CA PRO A 44 12.82 -8.46 2.58
C PRO A 44 12.55 -7.06 3.15
N ALA A 45 11.34 -6.84 3.68
CA ALA A 45 11.01 -5.60 4.36
C ALA A 45 11.89 -5.44 5.60
N GLY A 46 12.66 -4.35 5.63
CA GLY A 46 13.49 -3.98 6.76
C GLY A 46 12.74 -3.19 7.83
N PRO A 47 13.42 -2.82 8.93
CA PRO A 47 12.82 -2.04 10.01
C PRO A 47 12.19 -0.72 9.53
N GLU A 48 12.84 -0.02 8.61
CA GLU A 48 12.34 1.25 8.07
C GLU A 48 11.05 1.08 7.28
N ASP A 49 10.95 0.02 6.45
CA ASP A 49 9.74 -0.31 5.71
C ASP A 49 8.58 -0.62 6.68
N ILE A 50 8.86 -1.40 7.73
CA ILE A 50 7.88 -1.76 8.76
C ILE A 50 7.38 -0.52 9.50
N VAL A 51 8.27 0.39 9.91
CA VAL A 51 7.91 1.66 10.56
C VAL A 51 7.05 2.53 9.64
N LEU A 52 7.42 2.65 8.37
CA LEU A 52 6.66 3.41 7.38
C LEU A 52 5.26 2.83 7.19
N TYR A 53 5.15 1.53 6.93
CA TYR A 53 3.85 0.88 6.67
C TYR A 53 2.95 0.88 7.90
N ARG A 54 3.53 0.69 9.09
CA ARG A 54 2.82 0.87 10.36
C ARG A 54 2.27 2.28 10.50
N GLY A 55 3.11 3.30 10.27
CA GLY A 55 2.71 4.70 10.37
C GLY A 55 1.55 5.05 9.44
N VAL A 56 1.66 4.65 8.16
CA VAL A 56 0.59 4.88 7.17
C VAL A 56 -0.69 4.14 7.55
N GLY A 57 -0.60 2.86 7.90
CA GLY A 57 -1.76 2.05 8.27
C GLY A 57 -2.46 2.54 9.53
N SER A 58 -1.70 2.94 10.56
CA SER A 58 -2.25 3.48 11.81
C SER A 58 -2.90 4.85 11.60
N SER A 59 -2.28 5.72 10.81
CA SER A 59 -2.87 7.02 10.45
C SER A 59 -4.18 6.84 9.66
N TYR A 60 -4.24 5.85 8.77
CA TYR A 60 -5.48 5.52 8.07
C TYR A 60 -6.56 5.11 9.07
N VAL A 61 -6.26 4.23 10.03
CA VAL A 61 -7.24 3.81 11.06
C VAL A 61 -7.73 5.01 11.85
N CYS A 62 -6.85 5.88 12.33
CA CYS A 62 -7.24 7.09 13.06
C CYS A 62 -8.19 7.98 12.24
N ASN A 63 -7.87 8.24 10.98
CA ASN A 63 -8.70 9.07 10.10
C ASN A 63 -10.05 8.39 9.77
N ALA A 64 -10.05 7.08 9.53
CA ALA A 64 -11.26 6.32 9.27
C ALA A 64 -12.19 6.33 10.51
N ARG A 65 -11.64 6.19 11.71
CA ARG A 65 -12.38 6.29 12.96
C ARG A 65 -12.98 7.68 13.18
N ALA A 66 -12.22 8.73 12.91
CA ALA A 66 -12.74 10.10 12.95
C ALA A 66 -13.92 10.29 11.97
N ALA A 67 -13.89 9.60 10.84
CA ALA A 67 -14.99 9.52 9.86
C ALA A 67 -16.09 8.51 10.21
N LYS A 68 -16.10 7.97 11.44
CA LYS A 68 -17.11 7.00 11.96
C LYS A 68 -17.12 5.64 11.27
N VAL A 69 -16.02 5.25 10.60
CA VAL A 69 -15.86 3.88 10.12
C VAL A 69 -15.61 2.94 11.30
N GLU A 70 -16.29 1.80 11.34
CA GLU A 70 -16.12 0.80 12.41
C GLU A 70 -14.68 0.34 12.54
N PHE A 71 -14.18 0.21 13.78
CA PHE A 71 -12.77 -0.11 14.06
C PHE A 71 -12.27 -1.38 13.35
N PRO A 72 -12.98 -2.53 13.41
CA PRO A 72 -12.52 -3.74 12.72
C PRO A 72 -12.42 -3.55 11.20
N LYS A 73 -13.35 -2.80 10.62
CA LYS A 73 -13.36 -2.50 9.19
C LYS A 73 -12.16 -1.60 8.80
N ALA A 74 -11.89 -0.57 9.58
CA ALA A 74 -10.74 0.33 9.36
C ALA A 74 -9.41 -0.44 9.42
N VAL A 75 -9.24 -1.27 10.46
CA VAL A 75 -8.04 -2.10 10.63
C VAL A 75 -7.91 -3.12 9.50
N GLY A 76 -8.99 -3.81 9.13
CA GLY A 76 -8.96 -4.81 8.06
C GLY A 76 -8.55 -4.22 6.71
N ILE A 77 -9.04 -3.03 6.35
CA ILE A 77 -8.65 -2.33 5.10
C ILE A 77 -7.16 -1.94 5.16
N ALA A 78 -6.72 -1.35 6.27
CA ALA A 78 -5.33 -0.96 6.45
C ALA A 78 -4.39 -2.16 6.40
N ALA A 79 -4.73 -3.26 7.07
CA ALA A 79 -3.95 -4.50 7.08
C ALA A 79 -3.87 -5.13 5.68
N ALA A 80 -4.97 -5.19 4.95
CA ALA A 80 -4.97 -5.67 3.56
C ALA A 80 -4.03 -4.85 2.66
N THR A 81 -4.04 -3.53 2.80
CA THR A 81 -3.13 -2.63 2.07
C THR A 81 -1.66 -2.89 2.45
N TYR A 82 -1.39 -3.06 3.74
CA TYR A 82 -0.04 -3.39 4.23
C TYR A 82 0.46 -4.72 3.64
N VAL A 83 -0.39 -5.75 3.62
CA VAL A 83 -0.06 -7.05 3.01
C VAL A 83 0.23 -6.93 1.52
N GLN A 84 -0.53 -6.11 0.79
CA GLN A 84 -0.27 -5.85 -0.63
C GLN A 84 1.11 -5.19 -0.84
N LEU A 85 1.51 -4.26 0.02
CA LEU A 85 2.85 -3.66 -0.03
C LEU A 85 3.95 -4.69 0.25
N LEU A 86 3.79 -5.53 1.28
CA LEU A 86 4.75 -6.59 1.61
C LEU A 86 4.88 -7.60 0.47
N ASN A 87 3.78 -8.03 -0.12
CA ASN A 87 3.82 -8.95 -1.26
C ASN A 87 4.43 -8.31 -2.51
N GLY A 88 3.99 -7.10 -2.87
CA GLY A 88 4.39 -6.44 -4.11
C GLY A 88 5.84 -5.96 -4.09
N ARG A 89 6.32 -5.40 -2.98
CA ARG A 89 7.67 -4.83 -2.88
C ARG A 89 8.71 -5.78 -2.31
N HIS A 90 8.28 -6.67 -1.41
CA HIS A 90 9.19 -7.50 -0.61
C HIS A 90 8.98 -9.00 -0.83
N GLY A 91 8.09 -9.40 -1.76
CA GLY A 91 7.80 -10.80 -2.05
C GLY A 91 7.24 -11.57 -0.85
N GLY A 92 6.57 -10.89 0.07
CA GLY A 92 6.03 -11.46 1.29
C GLY A 92 7.09 -11.83 2.34
N LYS A 93 8.26 -11.19 2.29
CA LYS A 93 9.39 -11.44 3.21
C LYS A 93 9.58 -10.28 4.17
N VAL A 94 9.90 -10.59 5.43
CA VAL A 94 10.18 -9.62 6.48
C VAL A 94 11.47 -10.03 7.19
N GLU A 95 12.41 -9.11 7.38
CA GLU A 95 13.71 -9.39 7.97
C GLU A 95 13.59 -9.96 9.39
N SER A 96 12.76 -9.35 10.23
CA SER A 96 12.53 -9.81 11.62
C SER A 96 11.88 -11.18 11.74
N ALA A 97 11.28 -11.68 10.64
CA ALA A 97 10.71 -13.02 10.54
C ALA A 97 11.65 -14.01 9.83
N GLY A 98 12.95 -13.69 9.74
CA GLY A 98 13.99 -14.56 9.16
C GLY A 98 14.02 -14.55 7.65
N SER A 99 13.48 -13.52 7.00
CA SER A 99 13.51 -13.30 5.53
C SER A 99 12.91 -14.42 4.68
N LYS A 100 12.17 -15.35 5.30
CA LYS A 100 11.40 -16.37 4.59
C LYS A 100 10.10 -15.77 4.07
N LYS A 101 9.57 -16.33 2.99
CA LYS A 101 8.25 -15.95 2.50
C LYS A 101 7.19 -16.38 3.51
N LEU A 102 6.42 -15.43 3.99
CA LEU A 102 5.30 -15.65 4.91
C LEU A 102 4.01 -15.93 4.12
N THR A 103 3.06 -16.62 4.74
CA THR A 103 1.72 -16.77 4.18
C THR A 103 0.93 -15.46 4.31
N ASN A 104 -0.14 -15.31 3.52
CA ASN A 104 -0.97 -14.10 3.62
C ASN A 104 -1.61 -13.95 5.00
N GLU A 105 -1.97 -15.05 5.66
CA GLU A 105 -2.53 -15.05 7.01
C GLU A 105 -1.50 -14.55 8.04
N GLN A 106 -0.24 -14.98 7.91
CA GLN A 106 0.85 -14.52 8.78
C GLN A 106 1.15 -13.04 8.56
N LEU A 107 1.18 -12.62 7.30
CA LEU A 107 1.38 -11.21 6.95
C LEU A 107 0.23 -10.35 7.47
N PHE A 108 -1.02 -10.82 7.34
CA PHE A 108 -2.20 -10.09 7.78
C PHE A 108 -2.22 -9.94 9.30
N ALA A 109 -2.01 -11.02 10.04
CA ALA A 109 -1.94 -10.99 11.50
C ALA A 109 -0.82 -10.06 12.01
N GLY A 110 0.35 -10.11 11.38
CA GLY A 110 1.45 -9.20 11.69
C GLY A 110 1.12 -7.74 11.37
N ALA A 111 0.48 -7.46 10.22
CA ALA A 111 0.06 -6.13 9.83
C ALA A 111 -1.01 -5.56 10.79
N GLU A 112 -2.03 -6.34 11.15
CA GLU A 112 -3.03 -5.93 12.15
C GLU A 112 -2.37 -5.53 13.48
N PHE A 113 -1.48 -6.38 13.99
CA PHE A 113 -0.77 -6.10 15.24
C PHE A 113 0.03 -4.80 15.16
N GLN A 114 0.79 -4.59 14.08
CA GLN A 114 1.58 -3.37 13.88
C GLN A 114 0.69 -2.11 13.78
N ILE A 115 -0.40 -2.20 13.02
CA ILE A 115 -1.34 -1.09 12.81
C ILE A 115 -2.05 -0.72 14.11
N ILE A 116 -2.57 -1.71 14.85
CA ILE A 116 -3.26 -1.46 16.12
C ILE A 116 -2.31 -0.87 17.15
N THR A 117 -1.09 -1.42 17.26
CA THR A 117 -0.04 -0.86 18.14
C THR A 117 0.28 0.59 17.80
N GLY A 118 0.35 0.94 16.52
CA GLY A 118 0.54 2.32 16.10
C GLY A 118 -0.68 3.20 16.38
N ALA A 119 -1.90 2.71 16.17
CA ALA A 119 -3.13 3.45 16.48
C ALA A 119 -3.28 3.72 17.98
N MET A 120 -2.84 2.79 18.84
CA MET A 120 -2.77 3.01 20.29
C MET A 120 -1.83 4.16 20.68
N GLN A 121 -0.82 4.47 19.85
CA GLN A 121 0.09 5.60 20.05
C GLN A 121 -0.46 6.91 19.48
N PHE A 122 -1.11 6.86 18.30
CA PHE A 122 -1.52 8.06 17.56
C PHE A 122 -2.92 8.56 17.94
N CYS A 123 -3.84 7.63 18.20
CA CYS A 123 -5.24 7.94 18.51
C CYS A 123 -5.81 6.94 19.53
N PRO A 124 -5.28 6.92 20.77
CA PRO A 124 -5.64 5.92 21.75
C PRO A 124 -7.14 5.86 22.04
N ASP A 125 -7.84 6.97 21.97
CA ASP A 125 -9.27 7.05 22.26
C ASP A 125 -10.15 6.39 21.18
N GLU A 126 -9.61 6.21 20.00
CA GLU A 126 -10.29 5.53 18.90
C GLU A 126 -10.11 4.00 18.90
N VAL A 127 -9.24 3.47 19.77
CA VAL A 127 -9.00 2.03 19.89
C VAL A 127 -9.88 1.45 21.00
N PRO A 128 -10.72 0.44 20.73
CA PRO A 128 -11.56 -0.19 21.74
C PRO A 128 -10.77 -0.75 22.93
N ALA A 129 -11.29 -0.63 24.14
CA ALA A 129 -10.59 -1.02 25.37
C ALA A 129 -10.22 -2.51 25.43
N ASP A 130 -11.08 -3.39 24.93
CA ASP A 130 -10.84 -4.82 24.84
C ASP A 130 -9.69 -5.16 23.86
N VAL A 131 -9.56 -4.38 22.76
CA VAL A 131 -8.48 -4.52 21.79
C VAL A 131 -7.15 -4.08 22.41
N LYS A 132 -7.14 -2.92 23.11
CA LYS A 132 -5.95 -2.46 23.84
C LYS A 132 -5.45 -3.52 24.79
N SER A 133 -6.33 -4.05 25.64
CA SER A 133 -5.97 -5.09 26.63
C SER A 133 -5.37 -6.34 25.99
N LYS A 134 -5.93 -6.79 24.86
CA LYS A 134 -5.40 -7.95 24.11
C LYS A 134 -4.01 -7.69 23.55
N VAL A 135 -3.78 -6.51 22.97
CA VAL A 135 -2.48 -6.13 22.41
C VAL A 135 -1.43 -5.98 23.52
N GLU A 136 -1.76 -5.33 24.62
CA GLU A 136 -0.88 -5.18 25.77
C GLU A 136 -0.46 -6.55 26.36
N ALA A 137 -1.41 -7.47 26.47
CA ALA A 137 -1.13 -8.83 26.91
C ALA A 137 -0.20 -9.56 25.94
N ALA A 138 -0.39 -9.38 24.63
CA ALA A 138 0.49 -9.98 23.61
C ALA A 138 1.91 -9.42 23.69
N ILE A 139 2.07 -8.10 23.83
CA ILE A 139 3.38 -7.44 24.00
C ILE A 139 4.08 -7.96 25.27
N LYS A 140 3.36 -8.04 26.39
CA LYS A 140 3.90 -8.54 27.65
C LYS A 140 4.40 -9.98 27.54
N LYS A 141 3.67 -10.81 26.80
CA LYS A 141 4.08 -12.20 26.54
C LYS A 141 5.32 -12.29 25.65
N GLN A 142 5.45 -11.41 24.65
CA GLN A 142 6.65 -11.38 23.79
C GLN A 142 7.91 -10.95 24.55
N ASN A 143 7.78 -10.01 25.49
CA ASN A 143 8.91 -9.51 26.29
C ASN A 143 9.33 -10.46 27.42
N ALA A 144 8.54 -11.49 27.72
CA ALA A 144 8.82 -12.47 28.78
C ALA A 144 9.56 -13.73 28.27
N ASN A 145 9.72 -13.85 26.93
CA ASN A 145 10.43 -14.96 26.26
C ASN A 145 11.80 -14.51 25.76
#